data_8265749ed8342e843f81596154e4ee0e
#
_entry.id   8265749ed8342e843f81596154e4ee0e
#
_cell.length_a   1.000
_cell.length_b   1.000
_cell.length_c   1.000
_cell.angle_alpha   90.00
_cell.angle_beta   90.00
_cell.angle_gamma   90.00
#
_symmetry.space_group_name_H-M   'P 1'
#
loop_
_entity.id
_entity.type
_entity.pdbx_description
1 polymer ?
#
loop_
_entity_poly.entity_id
_entity_poly.type
_entity_poly.pdbx_seq_one_letter_code
_entity_poly.pdbx_strand_id
1 'polypeptide(L)'
;MDIIGKFVPPNISMALLTQYQNATHADVSALYRKGRTEKADLKLAKYQNVKDVIDNMNAGADIYDVCIILTVRATSPNELHSHIREICHDLKRKCHIQPDSCYLCCEDYFRLCMPFLYTSPTFSRLKHNVLSTKLGCFYPFTSLTINDPNGFVLGVTEANQTLSPDNFNTNYYVNANMLILGTSGAGKTYTEELIGHRAFLNGKRCFYIIPKKGYQYKRGCSIVDGLYVQLVPGSKHCINLMEIRPEGKIDLSQIDDDTIVLNESLLAKKITNILLWINVQLDTPMTSSVYAQLNKILISLYASFGITDNNDSIFADVNKTSLKKMPILSDFYAAIPNESLYENIKLVLDTWISGSCKNMNGQTNVDLNNPYIVFDCDEDIIGDRLLPAFLLIAFEMVYSVVKSSTTTRDIIFLDEVWKMMTNLECAKLV
;
A
#
# COMPACT_ATOMS: atom_id res chain seq x y z
N MET A 1 -8.41 -18.97 17.77
CA MET A 1 -7.65 -20.18 18.17
C MET A 1 -7.16 -19.95 19.58
N ASP A 2 -7.45 -20.85 20.47
CA ASP A 2 -7.08 -20.78 21.87
C ASP A 2 -6.18 -21.98 22.19
N ILE A 3 -5.07 -21.75 22.88
CA ILE A 3 -4.13 -22.77 23.30
C ILE A 3 -4.11 -22.78 24.81
N ILE A 4 -4.53 -23.89 25.39
CA ILE A 4 -4.64 -24.05 26.84
C ILE A 4 -3.58 -25.03 27.29
N GLY A 5 -2.65 -24.56 28.12
CA GLY A 5 -1.58 -25.37 28.69
C GLY A 5 -1.72 -25.52 30.20
N LYS A 6 -1.55 -26.72 30.72
CA LYS A 6 -1.49 -27.00 32.16
C LYS A 6 -0.19 -27.69 32.50
N PHE A 7 0.54 -27.14 33.44
CA PHE A 7 1.78 -27.75 33.96
C PHE A 7 1.49 -29.07 34.64
N VAL A 8 2.29 -30.08 34.36
CA VAL A 8 2.24 -31.40 35.01
C VAL A 8 3.44 -31.52 35.98
N PRO A 9 3.18 -31.69 37.28
CA PRO A 9 4.29 -31.82 38.25
C PRO A 9 5.29 -32.92 37.88
N PRO A 10 6.60 -32.65 37.90
CA PRO A 10 7.64 -33.59 37.45
C PRO A 10 7.63 -34.94 38.18
N ASN A 11 7.32 -34.94 39.48
CA ASN A 11 7.22 -36.15 40.28
C ASN A 11 6.14 -37.12 39.79
N ILE A 12 5.00 -36.59 39.32
CA ILE A 12 3.90 -37.41 38.76
C ILE A 12 4.26 -37.93 37.37
N SER A 13 4.74 -37.04 36.50
CA SER A 13 5.08 -37.39 35.12
C SER A 13 6.24 -38.37 35.05
N MET A 14 7.30 -38.18 35.85
CA MET A 14 8.45 -39.09 35.89
C MET A 14 8.06 -40.50 36.36
N ALA A 15 7.26 -40.59 37.44
CA ALA A 15 6.82 -41.89 37.94
C ALA A 15 6.03 -42.68 36.86
N LEU A 16 5.09 -42.03 36.20
CA LEU A 16 4.28 -42.63 35.14
C LEU A 16 5.12 -43.06 33.91
N LEU A 17 6.03 -42.16 33.47
CA LEU A 17 6.90 -42.44 32.32
C LEU A 17 7.86 -43.58 32.60
N THR A 18 8.46 -43.66 33.78
CA THR A 18 9.36 -44.72 34.20
C THR A 18 8.61 -46.06 34.28
N GLN A 19 7.39 -46.06 34.85
CA GLN A 19 6.55 -47.26 34.85
C GLN A 19 6.20 -47.75 33.43
N TYR A 20 5.85 -46.83 32.55
CA TYR A 20 5.53 -47.14 31.14
C TYR A 20 6.77 -47.62 30.39
N GLN A 21 7.93 -47.02 30.59
CA GLN A 21 9.22 -47.43 30.03
C GLN A 21 9.55 -48.87 30.39
N ASN A 22 9.45 -49.21 31.70
CA ASN A 22 9.73 -50.56 32.19
C ASN A 22 8.76 -51.61 31.62
N ALA A 23 7.47 -51.30 31.56
CA ALA A 23 6.46 -52.18 30.94
C ALA A 23 6.73 -52.38 29.43
N THR A 24 7.05 -51.31 28.70
CA THR A 24 7.35 -51.39 27.26
C THR A 24 8.62 -52.19 27.00
N HIS A 25 9.64 -52.05 27.79
CA HIS A 25 10.89 -52.83 27.71
C HIS A 25 10.62 -54.33 27.92
N ALA A 26 9.81 -54.71 28.93
CA ALA A 26 9.42 -56.07 29.17
C ALA A 26 8.65 -56.68 28.00
N ASP A 27 7.72 -55.91 27.42
CA ASP A 27 6.95 -56.29 26.25
C ASP A 27 7.83 -56.51 24.99
N VAL A 28 8.79 -55.62 24.74
CA VAL A 28 9.75 -55.75 23.61
C VAL A 28 10.53 -57.03 23.74
N SER A 29 11.07 -57.32 24.94
CA SER A 29 11.82 -58.53 25.23
C SER A 29 10.97 -59.80 25.02
N ALA A 30 9.71 -59.77 25.44
CA ALA A 30 8.78 -60.90 25.28
C ALA A 30 8.40 -61.15 23.81
N LEU A 31 8.27 -60.08 23.01
CA LEU A 31 7.97 -60.19 21.55
C LEU A 31 9.14 -60.77 20.77
N TYR A 32 10.38 -60.33 21.04
CA TYR A 32 11.57 -60.94 20.43
C TYR A 32 11.70 -62.44 20.76
N ARG A 33 11.46 -62.83 22.02
CA ARG A 33 11.45 -64.27 22.41
C ARG A 33 10.41 -65.11 21.68
N LYS A 34 9.28 -64.46 21.25
CA LYS A 34 8.19 -65.10 20.48
C LYS A 34 8.38 -65.00 18.97
N GLY A 35 9.52 -64.51 18.47
CA GLY A 35 9.82 -64.37 17.05
C GLY A 35 8.97 -63.33 16.29
N ARG A 36 8.28 -62.43 16.99
CA ARG A 36 7.42 -61.38 16.38
C ARG A 36 8.21 -60.08 16.21
N THR A 37 9.18 -60.09 15.30
CA THR A 37 10.15 -59.02 15.09
C THR A 37 9.51 -57.66 14.71
N GLU A 38 8.62 -57.64 13.71
CA GLU A 38 7.97 -56.37 13.29
C GLU A 38 7.20 -55.67 14.43
N LYS A 39 6.48 -56.44 15.25
CA LYS A 39 5.78 -55.88 16.41
C LYS A 39 6.74 -55.45 17.52
N ALA A 40 7.86 -56.13 17.66
CA ALA A 40 8.91 -55.76 18.59
C ALA A 40 9.58 -54.47 18.18
N ASP A 41 9.86 -54.26 16.90
CA ASP A 41 10.47 -53.02 16.37
C ASP A 41 9.56 -51.79 16.56
N LEU A 42 8.25 -51.93 16.33
CA LEU A 42 7.28 -50.89 16.61
C LEU A 42 7.23 -50.48 18.10
N LYS A 43 7.32 -51.49 19.01
CA LYS A 43 7.37 -51.22 20.44
C LYS A 43 8.73 -50.70 20.88
N LEU A 44 9.81 -51.09 20.23
CA LEU A 44 11.14 -50.53 20.49
C LEU A 44 11.20 -49.03 20.14
N ALA A 45 10.60 -48.61 19.02
CA ALA A 45 10.49 -47.21 18.68
C ALA A 45 9.73 -46.42 19.77
N LYS A 46 8.64 -46.98 20.30
CA LYS A 46 7.90 -46.38 21.41
C LYS A 46 8.76 -46.27 22.68
N TYR A 47 9.53 -47.30 23.00
CA TYR A 47 10.45 -47.28 24.13
C TYR A 47 11.51 -46.16 23.98
N GLN A 48 12.09 -46.05 22.80
CA GLN A 48 13.07 -44.99 22.50
C GLN A 48 12.48 -43.60 22.68
N ASN A 49 11.27 -43.38 22.14
CA ASN A 49 10.57 -42.07 22.30
C ASN A 49 10.32 -41.74 23.78
N VAL A 50 9.92 -42.71 24.62
CA VAL A 50 9.71 -42.48 26.05
C VAL A 50 11.04 -42.21 26.74
N LYS A 51 12.10 -42.92 26.38
CA LYS A 51 13.45 -42.67 26.90
C LYS A 51 13.91 -41.25 26.61
N ASP A 52 13.74 -40.79 25.34
CA ASP A 52 14.09 -39.42 24.92
C ASP A 52 13.34 -38.36 25.76
N VAL A 53 12.05 -38.61 26.07
CA VAL A 53 11.26 -37.71 26.93
C VAL A 53 11.86 -37.67 28.35
N ILE A 54 12.20 -38.84 28.94
CA ILE A 54 12.79 -38.90 30.29
C ILE A 54 14.15 -38.19 30.30
N ASP A 55 14.98 -38.41 29.28
CA ASP A 55 16.30 -37.77 29.18
C ASP A 55 16.18 -36.25 29.10
N ASN A 56 15.21 -35.74 28.33
CA ASN A 56 14.90 -34.29 28.27
C ASN A 56 14.43 -33.76 29.64
N MET A 57 13.60 -34.51 30.37
CA MET A 57 13.17 -34.12 31.71
C MET A 57 14.32 -34.10 32.71
N ASN A 58 15.23 -35.05 32.64
CA ASN A 58 16.46 -35.07 33.43
C ASN A 58 17.39 -33.89 33.10
N ALA A 59 17.32 -33.38 31.88
CA ALA A 59 18.01 -32.17 31.43
C ALA A 59 17.29 -30.87 31.81
N GLY A 60 16.18 -30.92 32.55
CA GLY A 60 15.45 -29.77 33.09
C GLY A 60 14.22 -29.36 32.27
N ALA A 61 13.76 -30.16 31.33
CA ALA A 61 12.51 -29.92 30.64
C ALA A 61 11.29 -30.38 31.45
N ASP A 62 10.20 -29.62 31.40
CA ASP A 62 8.92 -29.94 32.03
C ASP A 62 7.90 -30.47 31.01
N ILE A 63 6.87 -31.15 31.51
CA ILE A 63 5.73 -31.60 30.68
C ILE A 63 4.53 -30.69 30.94
N TYR A 64 3.86 -30.34 29.86
CA TYR A 64 2.61 -29.64 29.87
C TYR A 64 1.51 -30.46 29.17
N ASP A 65 0.32 -30.44 29.77
CA ASP A 65 -0.90 -30.89 29.12
C ASP A 65 -1.41 -29.76 28.24
N VAL A 66 -1.46 -29.92 26.93
CA VAL A 66 -1.86 -28.88 25.99
C VAL A 66 -3.11 -29.31 25.25
N CYS A 67 -4.07 -28.40 25.12
CA CYS A 67 -5.26 -28.52 24.27
C CYS A 67 -5.35 -27.32 23.35
N ILE A 68 -5.66 -27.55 22.06
CA ILE A 68 -5.87 -26.52 21.07
C ILE A 68 -7.34 -26.49 20.69
N ILE A 69 -7.99 -25.36 20.82
CA ILE A 69 -9.41 -25.15 20.47
C ILE A 69 -9.49 -24.14 19.32
N LEU A 70 -10.21 -24.52 18.26
CA LEU A 70 -10.51 -23.65 17.14
C LEU A 70 -11.96 -23.23 17.17
N THR A 71 -12.20 -21.91 17.33
CA THR A 71 -13.54 -21.34 17.31
C THR A 71 -13.84 -20.81 15.92
N VAL A 72 -14.87 -21.36 15.27
CA VAL A 72 -15.32 -20.93 13.94
C VAL A 72 -16.62 -20.13 14.11
N ARG A 73 -16.72 -18.99 13.42
CA ARG A 73 -17.89 -18.12 13.43
C ARG A 73 -18.40 -17.91 12.01
N ALA A 74 -19.71 -17.78 11.85
CA ALA A 74 -20.35 -17.48 10.58
C ALA A 74 -21.68 -16.76 10.82
N THR A 75 -22.23 -16.14 9.80
CA THR A 75 -23.50 -15.39 9.84
C THR A 75 -24.72 -16.31 9.70
N SER A 76 -24.52 -17.49 9.12
CA SER A 76 -25.59 -18.49 8.93
C SER A 76 -25.12 -19.92 9.25
N PRO A 77 -26.03 -20.84 9.63
CA PRO A 77 -25.67 -22.23 9.89
C PRO A 77 -25.06 -22.96 8.70
N ASN A 78 -25.52 -22.66 7.48
CA ASN A 78 -24.99 -23.29 6.25
C ASN A 78 -23.55 -22.86 5.99
N GLU A 79 -23.26 -21.59 6.15
CA GLU A 79 -21.92 -21.02 6.04
C GLU A 79 -20.99 -21.61 7.11
N LEU A 80 -21.48 -21.72 8.37
CA LEU A 80 -20.72 -22.34 9.45
C LEU A 80 -20.31 -23.77 9.12
N HIS A 81 -21.23 -24.58 8.61
CA HIS A 81 -20.95 -25.96 8.21
C HIS A 81 -19.95 -26.05 7.04
N SER A 82 -20.00 -25.09 6.11
CA SER A 82 -19.04 -25.00 5.00
C SER A 82 -17.63 -24.70 5.52
N HIS A 83 -17.49 -23.69 6.37
CA HIS A 83 -16.21 -23.29 6.97
C HIS A 83 -15.60 -24.41 7.82
N ILE A 84 -16.42 -25.09 8.64
CA ILE A 84 -15.95 -26.21 9.46
C ILE A 84 -15.40 -27.35 8.57
N ARG A 85 -16.09 -27.70 7.48
CA ARG A 85 -15.63 -28.74 6.56
C ARG A 85 -14.31 -28.37 5.88
N GLU A 86 -14.20 -27.13 5.44
CA GLU A 86 -13.01 -26.61 4.78
C GLU A 86 -11.80 -26.64 5.74
N ILE A 87 -11.96 -26.12 6.95
CA ILE A 87 -10.90 -26.12 7.98
C ILE A 87 -10.50 -27.54 8.34
N CYS A 88 -11.46 -28.44 8.56
CA CYS A 88 -11.17 -29.85 8.88
C CYS A 88 -10.42 -30.54 7.74
N HIS A 89 -10.81 -30.27 6.48
CA HIS A 89 -10.14 -30.81 5.30
C HIS A 89 -8.71 -30.32 5.22
N ASP A 90 -8.49 -29.01 5.42
CA ASP A 90 -7.16 -28.40 5.34
C ASP A 90 -6.22 -28.86 6.45
N LEU A 91 -6.69 -28.95 7.69
CA LEU A 91 -5.93 -29.48 8.82
C LEU A 91 -5.50 -30.93 8.56
N LYS A 92 -6.42 -31.74 8.05
CA LYS A 92 -6.14 -33.14 7.74
C LYS A 92 -5.14 -33.29 6.59
N ARG A 93 -5.29 -32.50 5.52
CA ARG A 93 -4.47 -32.59 4.32
C ARG A 93 -3.10 -31.95 4.46
N LYS A 94 -3.04 -30.75 5.06
CA LYS A 94 -1.82 -29.95 5.13
C LYS A 94 -1.01 -30.20 6.40
N CYS A 95 -1.69 -30.44 7.52
CA CYS A 95 -1.06 -30.54 8.84
C CYS A 95 -1.06 -31.98 9.38
N HIS A 96 -1.75 -32.92 8.74
CA HIS A 96 -1.97 -34.29 9.23
C HIS A 96 -2.61 -34.34 10.63
N ILE A 97 -3.37 -33.30 10.99
CA ILE A 97 -4.10 -33.19 12.26
C ILE A 97 -5.55 -33.59 12.01
N GLN A 98 -6.08 -34.48 12.83
CA GLN A 98 -7.48 -34.84 12.81
C GLN A 98 -8.22 -34.08 13.94
N PRO A 99 -8.99 -33.02 13.61
CA PRO A 99 -9.75 -32.31 14.62
C PRO A 99 -10.99 -33.10 15.05
N ASP A 100 -11.30 -33.04 16.34
CA ASP A 100 -12.53 -33.55 16.89
C ASP A 100 -13.60 -32.46 16.92
N SER A 101 -14.85 -32.83 16.61
CA SER A 101 -15.99 -31.93 16.69
C SER A 101 -16.49 -31.82 18.13
N CYS A 102 -16.74 -30.59 18.59
CA CYS A 102 -17.27 -30.30 19.91
C CYS A 102 -18.79 -30.51 20.01
N TYR A 103 -19.32 -31.53 19.35
CA TYR A 103 -20.76 -31.80 19.33
C TYR A 103 -21.27 -32.09 20.76
N LEU A 104 -22.37 -31.41 21.17
CA LEU A 104 -23.00 -31.47 22.49
C LEU A 104 -22.17 -31.01 23.71
N CYS A 105 -20.93 -30.53 23.49
CA CYS A 105 -20.03 -30.05 24.54
C CYS A 105 -19.60 -28.60 24.33
N CYS A 106 -20.31 -27.83 23.52
CA CYS A 106 -19.92 -26.46 23.14
C CYS A 106 -19.76 -25.52 24.34
N GLU A 107 -20.57 -25.68 25.38
CA GLU A 107 -20.50 -24.86 26.59
C GLU A 107 -19.19 -25.08 27.35
N ASP A 108 -18.77 -26.33 27.51
CA ASP A 108 -17.51 -26.66 28.19
C ASP A 108 -16.29 -26.10 27.44
N TYR A 109 -16.31 -26.19 26.10
CA TYR A 109 -15.23 -25.63 25.26
C TYR A 109 -15.22 -24.12 25.31
N PHE A 110 -16.40 -23.49 25.29
CA PHE A 110 -16.51 -22.06 25.43
C PHE A 110 -15.94 -21.58 26.78
N ARG A 111 -16.28 -22.27 27.87
CA ARG A 111 -15.75 -21.98 29.20
C ARG A 111 -14.24 -22.18 29.29
N LEU A 112 -13.69 -23.19 28.60
CA LEU A 112 -12.24 -23.43 28.54
C LEU A 112 -11.49 -22.30 27.81
N CYS A 113 -12.10 -21.66 26.81
CA CYS A 113 -11.53 -20.54 26.09
C CYS A 113 -11.58 -19.20 26.87
N MET A 114 -12.33 -19.17 27.99
CA MET A 114 -12.40 -17.97 28.83
C MET A 114 -11.14 -17.81 29.71
N PRO A 115 -10.67 -16.58 29.97
CA PRO A 115 -9.46 -16.32 30.73
C PRO A 115 -9.58 -16.63 32.24
N PHE A 116 -10.53 -17.46 32.64
CA PHE A 116 -10.82 -17.78 34.04
C PHE A 116 -10.16 -19.07 34.54
N LEU A 117 -9.21 -19.65 33.77
CA LEU A 117 -8.50 -20.88 34.13
C LEU A 117 -9.45 -22.05 34.52
N TYR A 118 -10.60 -22.12 33.88
CA TYR A 118 -11.56 -23.20 34.11
C TYR A 118 -10.96 -24.56 33.72
N THR A 119 -11.06 -25.54 34.60
CA THR A 119 -10.66 -26.91 34.33
C THR A 119 -11.89 -27.80 34.19
N SER A 120 -12.11 -28.38 33.03
CA SER A 120 -13.22 -29.29 32.76
C SER A 120 -12.71 -30.73 32.64
N PRO A 121 -13.53 -31.74 32.95
CA PRO A 121 -13.23 -33.14 32.58
C PRO A 121 -12.98 -33.31 31.08
N THR A 122 -13.60 -32.47 30.24
CA THR A 122 -13.39 -32.43 28.80
C THR A 122 -11.95 -32.11 28.43
N PHE A 123 -11.27 -31.20 29.16
CA PHE A 123 -9.86 -30.93 28.96
C PHE A 123 -8.99 -32.19 29.13
N SER A 124 -9.25 -32.98 30.14
CA SER A 124 -8.52 -34.23 30.42
C SER A 124 -8.60 -35.26 29.31
N ARG A 125 -9.68 -35.23 28.52
CA ARG A 125 -9.88 -36.14 27.38
C ARG A 125 -9.15 -35.68 26.11
N LEU A 126 -8.98 -34.37 25.94
CA LEU A 126 -8.44 -33.77 24.71
C LEU A 126 -6.98 -33.35 24.83
N LYS A 127 -6.43 -33.38 26.03
CA LYS A 127 -5.07 -32.95 26.28
C LYS A 127 -4.03 -33.84 25.59
N HIS A 128 -2.98 -33.22 25.12
CA HIS A 128 -1.78 -33.87 24.63
C HIS A 128 -0.59 -33.46 25.48
N ASN A 129 0.30 -34.38 25.79
CA ASN A 129 1.51 -34.09 26.53
C ASN A 129 2.56 -33.47 25.60
N VAL A 130 3.10 -32.33 26.02
CA VAL A 130 4.10 -31.58 25.27
C VAL A 130 5.24 -31.19 26.19
N LEU A 131 6.50 -31.39 25.76
CA LEU A 131 7.68 -30.91 26.48
C LEU A 131 7.78 -29.38 26.43
N SER A 132 8.24 -28.77 27.51
CA SER A 132 8.45 -27.31 27.59
C SER A 132 9.36 -26.79 26.46
N THR A 133 10.36 -27.55 26.06
CA THR A 133 11.25 -27.24 24.92
C THR A 133 10.52 -27.14 23.56
N LYS A 134 9.32 -27.70 23.45
CA LYS A 134 8.48 -27.68 22.24
C LYS A 134 7.30 -26.74 22.31
N LEU A 135 7.02 -26.14 23.49
CA LEU A 135 5.91 -25.20 23.65
C LEU A 135 6.04 -23.97 22.76
N GLY A 136 7.25 -23.52 22.49
CA GLY A 136 7.51 -22.39 21.59
C GLY A 136 6.96 -22.61 20.18
N CYS A 137 6.82 -23.84 19.73
CA CYS A 137 6.23 -24.19 18.42
C CYS A 137 4.73 -23.85 18.35
N PHE A 138 4.04 -23.70 19.48
CA PHE A 138 2.62 -23.35 19.54
C PHE A 138 2.37 -21.84 19.61
N TYR A 139 3.44 -21.02 19.65
CA TYR A 139 3.29 -19.57 19.67
C TYR A 139 2.69 -19.08 18.32
N PRO A 140 1.42 -18.60 18.31
CA PRO A 140 0.72 -18.35 17.06
C PRO A 140 1.10 -17.03 16.40
N PHE A 141 1.91 -16.19 17.09
CA PHE A 141 2.24 -14.84 16.63
C PHE A 141 3.62 -14.73 15.98
N THR A 142 4.19 -15.84 15.53
CA THR A 142 5.50 -15.87 14.87
C THR A 142 5.47 -15.39 13.43
N SER A 143 4.29 -15.33 12.83
CA SER A 143 4.13 -14.86 11.45
C SER A 143 2.90 -13.96 11.32
N LEU A 144 3.11 -12.75 10.83
CA LEU A 144 2.07 -11.86 10.38
C LEU A 144 1.90 -12.07 8.86
N THR A 145 0.76 -12.60 8.46
CA THR A 145 0.39 -12.69 7.04
C THR A 145 -0.60 -11.59 6.73
N ILE A 146 -0.25 -10.75 5.78
CA ILE A 146 -1.20 -9.80 5.17
C ILE A 146 -1.42 -10.31 3.75
N ASN A 147 -2.62 -10.81 3.48
CA ASN A 147 -2.96 -11.37 2.19
C ASN A 147 -4.36 -10.92 1.79
N ASP A 148 -4.45 -9.69 1.32
CA ASP A 148 -5.69 -9.10 0.86
C ASP A 148 -6.05 -9.62 -0.55
N PRO A 149 -7.32 -9.89 -0.86
CA PRO A 149 -7.74 -10.43 -2.16
C PRO A 149 -7.38 -9.52 -3.35
N ASN A 150 -7.41 -8.20 -3.16
CA ASN A 150 -7.06 -7.19 -4.17
C ASN A 150 -5.67 -6.60 -3.96
N GLY A 151 -4.87 -7.20 -3.08
CA GLY A 151 -3.51 -6.77 -2.80
C GLY A 151 -2.54 -7.12 -3.92
N PHE A 152 -1.40 -6.45 -3.92
CA PHE A 152 -0.28 -6.81 -4.80
C PHE A 152 0.86 -7.40 -3.97
N VAL A 153 1.48 -8.44 -4.50
CA VAL A 153 2.55 -9.15 -3.78
C VAL A 153 3.73 -8.22 -3.57
N LEU A 154 4.10 -7.95 -2.31
CA LEU A 154 5.32 -7.22 -1.98
C LEU A 154 6.54 -8.15 -1.87
N GLY A 155 6.33 -9.35 -1.37
CA GLY A 155 7.41 -10.31 -1.15
C GLY A 155 6.93 -11.51 -0.34
N VAL A 156 7.86 -12.16 0.32
CA VAL A 156 7.60 -13.25 1.27
C VAL A 156 8.20 -12.89 2.62
N THR A 157 7.51 -13.32 3.69
CA THR A 157 8.00 -13.18 5.06
C THR A 157 9.10 -14.20 5.36
N GLU A 158 9.80 -14.06 6.48
CA GLU A 158 10.77 -15.06 6.96
C GLU A 158 10.14 -16.45 7.15
N ALA A 159 8.83 -16.52 7.38
CA ALA A 159 8.07 -17.75 7.47
C ALA A 159 7.61 -18.31 6.09
N ASN A 160 8.17 -17.81 4.98
CA ASN A 160 7.80 -18.18 3.60
C ASN A 160 6.32 -17.93 3.25
N GLN A 161 5.69 -16.95 3.91
CA GLN A 161 4.31 -16.57 3.62
C GLN A 161 4.29 -15.36 2.70
N THR A 162 3.39 -15.36 1.72
CA THR A 162 3.22 -14.23 0.80
C THR A 162 2.68 -13.03 1.55
N LEU A 163 3.28 -11.86 1.29
CA LEU A 163 2.85 -10.58 1.78
C LEU A 163 2.19 -9.80 0.63
N SER A 164 0.89 -9.60 0.71
CA SER A 164 0.09 -8.97 -0.35
C SER A 164 -0.94 -7.99 0.23
N PRO A 165 -0.52 -6.78 0.66
CA PRO A 165 -1.44 -5.78 1.18
C PRO A 165 -2.24 -5.10 0.07
N ASP A 166 -3.48 -4.74 0.35
CA ASP A 166 -4.25 -3.76 -0.41
C ASP A 166 -4.37 -2.47 0.40
N ASN A 167 -3.52 -1.49 0.12
CA ASN A 167 -3.49 -0.22 0.83
C ASN A 167 -4.81 0.56 0.74
N PHE A 168 -5.65 0.26 -0.25
CA PHE A 168 -6.97 0.88 -0.42
C PHE A 168 -8.07 0.18 0.38
N ASN A 169 -7.74 -0.83 1.17
CA ASN A 169 -8.70 -1.52 2.01
C ASN A 169 -8.94 -0.74 3.31
N THR A 170 -9.96 0.10 3.32
CA THR A 170 -10.33 0.96 4.45
C THR A 170 -10.77 0.19 5.70
N ASN A 171 -11.05 -1.11 5.59
CA ASN A 171 -11.37 -1.94 6.75
C ASN A 171 -10.16 -2.21 7.64
N TYR A 172 -8.95 -2.15 7.08
CA TYR A 172 -7.70 -2.43 7.80
C TYR A 172 -6.79 -1.21 7.92
N TYR A 173 -6.82 -0.30 6.93
CA TYR A 173 -5.92 0.85 6.86
C TYR A 173 -6.69 2.16 7.00
N VAL A 174 -6.19 3.06 7.83
CA VAL A 174 -6.77 4.40 8.04
C VAL A 174 -6.63 5.25 6.78
N ASN A 175 -5.53 5.07 6.03
CA ASN A 175 -5.29 5.72 4.75
C ASN A 175 -4.44 4.80 3.85
N ALA A 176 -4.38 5.12 2.55
CA ALA A 176 -3.64 4.36 1.55
C ALA A 176 -2.17 4.77 1.41
N ASN A 177 -1.70 5.76 2.16
CA ASN A 177 -0.36 6.30 2.03
C ASN A 177 0.70 5.30 2.49
N MET A 178 1.82 5.23 1.75
CA MET A 178 2.96 4.39 2.05
C MET A 178 4.24 5.24 2.09
N LEU A 179 5.05 5.06 3.12
CA LEU A 179 6.35 5.69 3.23
C LEU A 179 7.46 4.64 3.12
N ILE A 180 8.38 4.81 2.17
CA ILE A 180 9.51 3.91 1.95
C ILE A 180 10.79 4.61 2.42
N LEU A 181 11.39 4.12 3.49
CA LEU A 181 12.62 4.65 4.07
C LEU A 181 13.78 3.67 3.92
N GLY A 182 14.95 4.20 3.67
CA GLY A 182 16.18 3.41 3.59
C GLY A 182 17.42 4.26 3.31
N THR A 183 18.59 3.75 3.63
CA THR A 183 19.87 4.37 3.29
C THR A 183 20.11 4.36 1.77
N SER A 184 21.08 5.14 1.30
CA SER A 184 21.48 5.09 -0.11
C SER A 184 21.94 3.68 -0.49
N GLY A 185 21.50 3.17 -1.64
CA GLY A 185 21.81 1.81 -2.10
C GLY A 185 20.98 0.68 -1.46
N ALA A 186 20.07 0.97 -0.52
CA ALA A 186 19.22 -0.05 0.13
C ALA A 186 18.10 -0.61 -0.78
N GLY A 187 17.99 -0.15 -2.03
CA GLY A 187 17.00 -0.64 -2.98
C GLY A 187 15.66 0.08 -2.97
N LYS A 188 15.57 1.32 -2.44
CA LYS A 188 14.32 2.13 -2.44
C LYS A 188 13.69 2.22 -3.83
N THR A 189 14.45 2.71 -4.82
CA THR A 189 13.98 2.84 -6.22
C THR A 189 13.52 1.51 -6.81
N TYR A 190 14.26 0.43 -6.55
CA TYR A 190 13.84 -0.91 -6.99
C TYR A 190 12.52 -1.34 -6.36
N THR A 191 12.34 -1.09 -5.07
CA THR A 191 11.10 -1.41 -4.34
C THR A 191 9.94 -0.59 -4.88
N GLU A 192 10.16 0.69 -5.15
CA GLU A 192 9.17 1.60 -5.73
C GLU A 192 8.71 1.15 -7.12
N GLU A 193 9.63 0.84 -8.03
CA GLU A 193 9.32 0.29 -9.36
C GLU A 193 8.59 -1.05 -9.26
N LEU A 194 9.02 -1.93 -8.35
CA LEU A 194 8.39 -3.23 -8.14
C LEU A 194 6.93 -3.08 -7.69
N ILE A 195 6.67 -2.17 -6.74
CA ILE A 195 5.31 -1.85 -6.27
C ILE A 195 4.48 -1.31 -7.44
N GLY A 196 5.02 -0.34 -8.19
CA GLY A 196 4.31 0.27 -9.30
C GLY A 196 3.96 -0.72 -10.41
N HIS A 197 4.90 -1.56 -10.84
CA HIS A 197 4.63 -2.58 -11.84
C HIS A 197 3.56 -3.58 -11.38
N ARG A 198 3.63 -4.02 -10.12
CA ARG A 198 2.63 -4.95 -9.57
C ARG A 198 1.26 -4.31 -9.38
N ALA A 199 1.23 -3.06 -8.96
CA ALA A 199 -0.01 -2.28 -8.86
C ALA A 199 -0.63 -2.06 -10.24
N PHE A 200 0.18 -1.72 -11.25
CA PHE A 200 -0.26 -1.58 -12.64
C PHE A 200 -0.86 -2.88 -13.19
N LEU A 201 -0.21 -4.03 -12.95
CA LEU A 201 -0.75 -5.34 -13.33
C LEU A 201 -2.09 -5.66 -12.64
N ASN A 202 -2.34 -5.08 -11.47
CA ASN A 202 -3.63 -5.14 -10.76
C ASN A 202 -4.63 -4.05 -11.22
N GLY A 203 -4.40 -3.42 -12.37
CA GLY A 203 -5.31 -2.44 -12.97
C GLY A 203 -5.32 -1.07 -12.30
N LYS A 204 -4.31 -0.72 -11.49
CA LYS A 204 -4.16 0.61 -10.91
C LYS A 204 -3.35 1.51 -11.85
N ARG A 205 -3.69 2.81 -11.91
CA ARG A 205 -2.84 3.77 -12.64
C ARG A 205 -1.69 4.20 -11.75
N CYS A 206 -0.50 4.38 -12.35
CA CYS A 206 0.73 4.70 -11.64
C CYS A 206 1.39 5.94 -12.24
N PHE A 207 1.63 6.94 -11.40
CA PHE A 207 2.25 8.22 -11.77
C PHE A 207 3.49 8.44 -10.91
N TYR A 208 4.61 8.75 -11.56
CA TYR A 208 5.88 9.00 -10.88
C TYR A 208 6.30 10.44 -11.10
N ILE A 209 6.74 11.12 -10.04
CA ILE A 209 7.36 12.43 -10.10
C ILE A 209 8.76 12.31 -9.49
N ILE A 210 9.78 12.36 -10.35
CA ILE A 210 11.15 12.03 -10.00
C ILE A 210 12.04 13.25 -10.18
N PRO A 211 12.48 13.92 -9.10
CA PRO A 211 13.31 15.11 -9.17
C PRO A 211 14.81 14.80 -9.36
N LYS A 212 15.21 13.53 -9.28
CA LYS A 212 16.61 13.12 -9.42
C LYS A 212 16.74 11.74 -10.04
N LYS A 213 17.64 11.61 -11.04
CA LYS A 213 17.95 10.34 -11.70
C LYS A 213 16.73 9.65 -12.32
N GLY A 214 15.77 10.41 -12.84
CA GLY A 214 14.57 9.88 -13.48
C GLY A 214 14.85 8.90 -14.62
N TYR A 215 16.02 8.98 -15.25
CA TYR A 215 16.46 8.05 -16.30
C TYR A 215 16.49 6.57 -15.84
N GLN A 216 16.62 6.30 -14.53
CA GLN A 216 16.59 4.94 -13.99
C GLN A 216 15.23 4.26 -14.23
N TYR A 217 14.15 5.01 -14.13
CA TYR A 217 12.78 4.53 -14.36
C TYR A 217 12.43 4.30 -15.83
N LYS A 218 13.25 4.78 -16.77
CA LYS A 218 12.96 4.70 -18.20
C LYS A 218 12.78 3.27 -18.70
N ARG A 219 13.63 2.34 -18.22
CA ARG A 219 13.57 0.93 -18.60
C ARG A 219 12.31 0.28 -18.03
N GLY A 220 12.00 0.47 -16.76
CA GLY A 220 10.80 -0.04 -16.10
C GLY A 220 9.53 0.48 -16.80
N CYS A 221 9.49 1.77 -17.09
CA CYS A 221 8.40 2.41 -17.82
C CYS A 221 8.17 1.77 -19.21
N SER A 222 9.24 1.47 -19.96
CA SER A 222 9.12 0.86 -21.29
C SER A 222 8.63 -0.59 -21.27
N ILE A 223 8.81 -1.33 -20.16
CA ILE A 223 8.33 -2.73 -20.03
C ILE A 223 6.80 -2.81 -20.00
N VAL A 224 6.15 -1.78 -19.46
CA VAL A 224 4.69 -1.70 -19.31
C VAL A 224 4.02 -0.80 -20.37
N ASP A 225 4.73 -0.47 -21.46
CA ASP A 225 4.28 0.50 -22.48
C ASP A 225 3.86 1.84 -21.86
N GLY A 226 4.51 2.22 -20.78
CA GLY A 226 4.29 3.47 -20.07
C GLY A 226 4.88 4.67 -20.80
N LEU A 227 4.46 5.85 -20.40
CA LEU A 227 4.90 7.12 -20.95
C LEU A 227 6.00 7.73 -20.09
N TYR A 228 7.19 7.90 -20.67
CA TYR A 228 8.30 8.59 -20.02
C TYR A 228 8.41 10.02 -20.54
N VAL A 229 8.17 10.99 -19.65
CA VAL A 229 8.11 12.43 -19.94
C VAL A 229 9.27 13.13 -19.29
N GLN A 230 10.19 13.65 -20.08
CA GLN A 230 11.26 14.52 -19.57
C GLN A 230 10.73 15.96 -19.48
N LEU A 231 10.50 16.41 -18.24
CA LEU A 231 10.13 17.80 -17.92
C LEU A 231 11.38 18.58 -17.52
N VAL A 232 12.20 18.89 -18.54
CA VAL A 232 13.46 19.62 -18.35
C VAL A 232 13.61 20.68 -19.44
N PRO A 233 14.42 21.73 -19.23
CA PRO A 233 14.74 22.70 -20.25
C PRO A 233 15.28 22.04 -21.53
N GLY A 234 14.76 22.46 -22.68
CA GLY A 234 15.19 21.97 -24.00
C GLY A 234 14.70 20.57 -24.39
N SER A 235 13.87 19.92 -23.60
CA SER A 235 13.26 18.64 -23.97
C SER A 235 12.21 18.84 -25.10
N LYS A 236 11.82 17.72 -25.73
CA LYS A 236 10.75 17.71 -26.75
C LYS A 236 9.34 17.73 -26.16
N HIS A 237 9.23 17.44 -24.87
CA HIS A 237 7.95 17.39 -24.17
C HIS A 237 7.54 18.78 -23.70
N CYS A 238 6.25 19.07 -23.91
CA CYS A 238 5.62 20.30 -23.49
C CYS A 238 4.35 19.98 -22.72
N ILE A 239 4.18 20.61 -21.58
CA ILE A 239 2.95 20.62 -20.80
C ILE A 239 2.52 22.07 -20.67
N ASN A 240 1.35 22.40 -21.17
CA ASN A 240 0.80 23.74 -21.09
C ASN A 240 0.32 24.02 -19.64
N LEU A 241 1.06 24.86 -18.92
CA LEU A 241 0.68 25.26 -17.57
C LEU A 241 -0.73 25.89 -17.53
N MET A 242 -1.16 26.53 -18.60
CA MET A 242 -2.45 27.21 -18.66
C MET A 242 -3.60 26.30 -19.10
N GLU A 243 -3.35 25.01 -19.36
CA GLU A 243 -4.39 24.07 -19.75
C GLU A 243 -5.31 23.72 -18.57
N ILE A 244 -6.62 23.89 -18.76
CA ILE A 244 -7.65 23.47 -17.81
C ILE A 244 -8.19 22.12 -18.26
N ARG A 245 -8.19 21.14 -17.35
CA ARG A 245 -8.72 19.81 -17.59
C ARG A 245 -10.02 19.59 -16.81
N PRO A 246 -10.96 18.80 -17.36
CA PRO A 246 -12.18 18.45 -16.66
C PRO A 246 -11.88 17.58 -15.45
N GLU A 247 -12.55 17.85 -14.34
CA GLU A 247 -12.59 16.95 -13.19
C GLU A 247 -13.76 15.98 -13.36
N GLY A 248 -13.58 14.70 -12.92
CA GLY A 248 -14.65 13.72 -12.93
C GLY A 248 -15.80 14.15 -12.01
N LYS A 249 -17.03 13.80 -12.38
CA LYS A 249 -18.18 14.06 -11.52
C LYS A 249 -18.06 13.19 -10.26
N ILE A 250 -18.05 13.81 -9.10
CA ILE A 250 -18.15 13.10 -7.83
C ILE A 250 -19.54 12.46 -7.80
N ASP A 251 -19.60 11.16 -7.52
CA ASP A 251 -20.87 10.46 -7.33
C ASP A 251 -21.49 10.93 -6.01
N LEU A 252 -22.48 11.79 -6.10
CA LEU A 252 -23.17 12.38 -4.95
C LEU A 252 -23.90 11.35 -4.08
N SER A 253 -24.10 10.12 -4.58
CA SER A 253 -24.74 9.03 -3.81
C SER A 253 -23.86 8.48 -2.67
N GLN A 254 -22.58 8.82 -2.64
CA GLN A 254 -21.62 8.37 -1.63
C GLN A 254 -21.23 9.48 -0.61
N ILE A 255 -21.87 10.65 -0.70
CA ILE A 255 -21.58 11.77 0.18
C ILE A 255 -22.71 11.88 1.21
N ASP A 256 -22.37 11.88 2.50
CA ASP A 256 -23.30 12.15 3.57
C ASP A 256 -23.96 13.53 3.39
N ASP A 257 -25.24 13.65 3.73
CA ASP A 257 -26.14 14.81 3.48
C ASP A 257 -25.60 16.17 3.97
N ASP A 258 -24.59 16.19 4.82
CA ASP A 258 -24.02 17.41 5.40
C ASP A 258 -22.82 18.02 4.62
N THR A 259 -22.39 17.36 3.53
CA THR A 259 -21.27 17.86 2.73
C THR A 259 -21.78 18.74 1.59
N ILE A 260 -21.66 20.08 1.73
CA ILE A 260 -21.93 21.02 0.66
C ILE A 260 -20.90 20.79 -0.45
N VAL A 261 -21.29 20.14 -1.53
CA VAL A 261 -20.49 20.06 -2.76
C VAL A 261 -20.45 21.45 -3.40
N LEU A 262 -19.44 22.22 -3.06
CA LEU A 262 -19.15 23.45 -3.77
C LEU A 262 -18.71 23.08 -5.19
N ASN A 263 -19.48 23.48 -6.21
CA ASN A 263 -19.03 23.48 -7.60
C ASN A 263 -17.89 24.50 -7.73
N GLU A 264 -16.66 24.10 -7.40
CA GLU A 264 -15.48 24.93 -7.55
C GLU A 264 -15.30 25.28 -9.02
N SER A 265 -15.08 26.56 -9.33
CA SER A 265 -14.72 26.98 -10.68
C SER A 265 -13.32 26.47 -11.02
N LEU A 266 -13.23 25.61 -12.07
CA LEU A 266 -11.95 25.10 -12.58
C LEU A 266 -11.05 26.25 -13.02
N LEU A 267 -11.64 27.34 -13.55
CA LEU A 267 -10.92 28.53 -13.94
C LEU A 267 -10.29 29.24 -12.72
N ALA A 268 -11.06 29.44 -11.64
CA ALA A 268 -10.54 30.09 -10.44
C ALA A 268 -9.37 29.31 -9.82
N LYS A 269 -9.49 27.98 -9.78
CA LYS A 269 -8.45 27.08 -9.30
C LYS A 269 -7.18 27.13 -10.18
N LYS A 270 -7.36 27.11 -11.51
CA LYS A 270 -6.24 27.23 -12.45
C LYS A 270 -5.51 28.56 -12.30
N ILE A 271 -6.24 29.66 -12.18
CA ILE A 271 -5.63 30.99 -11.97
C ILE A 271 -4.82 31.02 -10.67
N THR A 272 -5.35 30.45 -9.60
CA THR A 272 -4.63 30.34 -8.32
C THR A 272 -3.32 29.57 -8.49
N ASN A 273 -3.33 28.44 -9.20
CA ASN A 273 -2.15 27.62 -9.45
C ASN A 273 -1.12 28.36 -10.33
N ILE A 274 -1.55 29.11 -11.35
CA ILE A 274 -0.64 29.92 -12.18
C ILE A 274 0.04 30.99 -11.34
N LEU A 275 -0.73 31.70 -10.50
CA LEU A 275 -0.18 32.76 -9.63
C LEU A 275 0.78 32.17 -8.58
N LEU A 276 0.47 31.00 -8.03
CA LEU A 276 1.36 30.26 -7.14
C LEU A 276 2.66 29.89 -7.85
N TRP A 277 2.55 29.34 -9.08
CA TRP A 277 3.69 28.95 -9.89
C TRP A 277 4.63 30.12 -10.21
N ILE A 278 4.09 31.31 -10.46
CA ILE A 278 4.89 32.52 -10.61
C ILE A 278 5.55 32.90 -9.28
N ASN A 279 4.78 32.88 -8.20
CA ASN A 279 5.25 33.30 -6.88
C ASN A 279 6.45 32.50 -6.35
N VAL A 280 6.48 31.21 -6.65
CA VAL A 280 7.57 30.29 -6.25
C VAL A 280 8.90 30.64 -6.90
N GLN A 281 8.89 31.35 -8.03
CA GLN A 281 10.08 31.73 -8.79
C GLN A 281 10.58 33.16 -8.47
N LEU A 282 9.79 33.94 -7.74
CA LEU A 282 10.14 35.28 -7.34
C LEU A 282 11.00 35.27 -6.07
N ASP A 283 12.01 36.14 -6.02
CA ASP A 283 12.85 36.31 -4.82
C ASP A 283 12.07 36.93 -3.64
N THR A 284 11.05 37.73 -3.96
CA THR A 284 10.12 38.32 -2.99
C THR A 284 8.69 38.00 -3.40
N PRO A 285 7.83 37.53 -2.46
CA PRO A 285 6.43 37.24 -2.77
C PRO A 285 5.69 38.43 -3.38
N MET A 286 4.74 38.12 -4.27
CA MET A 286 3.86 39.10 -4.87
C MET A 286 3.06 39.85 -3.81
N THR A 287 2.93 41.19 -3.97
CA THR A 287 2.01 41.99 -3.14
C THR A 287 0.56 41.65 -3.48
N SER A 288 -0.34 41.82 -2.51
CA SER A 288 -1.79 41.59 -2.71
C SER A 288 -2.37 42.41 -3.86
N SER A 289 -1.84 43.61 -4.13
CA SER A 289 -2.26 44.45 -5.25
C SER A 289 -1.90 43.84 -6.59
N VAL A 290 -0.64 43.37 -6.76
CA VAL A 290 -0.16 42.69 -7.98
C VAL A 290 -0.93 41.42 -8.22
N TYR A 291 -1.12 40.59 -7.16
CA TYR A 291 -1.91 39.37 -7.21
C TYR A 291 -3.33 39.63 -7.76
N ALA A 292 -4.04 40.63 -7.21
CA ALA A 292 -5.39 40.97 -7.64
C ALA A 292 -5.47 41.47 -9.09
N GLN A 293 -4.45 42.19 -9.54
CA GLN A 293 -4.37 42.68 -10.92
C GLN A 293 -4.09 41.56 -11.92
N LEU A 294 -3.14 40.67 -11.63
CA LEU A 294 -2.83 39.49 -12.46
C LEU A 294 -4.04 38.56 -12.53
N ASN A 295 -4.76 38.38 -11.43
CA ASN A 295 -5.99 37.59 -11.40
C ASN A 295 -7.01 38.14 -12.43
N LYS A 296 -7.25 39.46 -12.45
CA LYS A 296 -8.15 40.08 -13.43
C LYS A 296 -7.64 39.91 -14.88
N ILE A 297 -6.33 40.05 -15.11
CA ILE A 297 -5.71 39.87 -16.42
C ILE A 297 -5.95 38.44 -16.90
N LEU A 298 -5.71 37.43 -16.05
CA LEU A 298 -5.92 36.01 -16.38
C LEU A 298 -7.39 35.72 -16.67
N ILE A 299 -8.34 36.22 -15.86
CA ILE A 299 -9.78 36.06 -16.15
C ILE A 299 -10.11 36.61 -17.54
N SER A 300 -9.64 37.85 -17.86
CA SER A 300 -9.89 38.49 -19.15
C SER A 300 -9.24 37.69 -20.30
N LEU A 301 -8.04 37.14 -20.09
CA LEU A 301 -7.34 36.32 -21.07
C LEU A 301 -8.14 35.06 -21.38
N TYR A 302 -8.55 34.30 -20.36
CA TYR A 302 -9.36 33.09 -20.56
C TYR A 302 -10.72 33.41 -21.20
N ALA A 303 -11.35 34.54 -20.83
CA ALA A 303 -12.58 34.97 -21.47
C ALA A 303 -12.42 35.24 -22.97
N SER A 304 -11.26 35.75 -23.42
CA SER A 304 -10.97 35.95 -24.86
C SER A 304 -10.89 34.60 -25.65
N PHE A 305 -10.59 33.50 -24.96
CA PHE A 305 -10.64 32.14 -25.51
C PHE A 305 -12.03 31.48 -25.33
N GLY A 306 -13.01 32.21 -24.80
CA GLY A 306 -14.37 31.73 -24.56
C GLY A 306 -14.47 30.78 -23.36
N ILE A 307 -13.56 30.89 -22.40
CA ILE A 307 -13.51 30.10 -21.16
C ILE A 307 -13.95 31.01 -20.02
N THR A 308 -14.94 30.58 -19.24
CA THR A 308 -15.56 31.33 -18.14
C THR A 308 -15.65 30.47 -16.88
N ASP A 309 -16.24 31.02 -15.82
CA ASP A 309 -16.48 30.26 -14.57
C ASP A 309 -17.42 29.05 -14.74
N ASN A 310 -18.14 28.98 -15.86
CA ASN A 310 -18.87 27.78 -16.20
C ASN A 310 -17.88 26.68 -16.63
N ASN A 311 -17.77 25.62 -15.86
CA ASN A 311 -16.85 24.52 -16.13
C ASN A 311 -17.07 23.85 -17.48
N ASP A 312 -18.27 23.91 -18.05
CA ASP A 312 -18.56 23.38 -19.40
C ASP A 312 -17.97 24.23 -20.51
N SER A 313 -17.58 25.47 -20.22
CA SER A 313 -17.00 26.40 -21.21
C SER A 313 -15.62 25.98 -21.73
N ILE A 314 -14.95 25.02 -21.07
CA ILE A 314 -13.65 24.47 -21.52
C ILE A 314 -13.76 23.57 -22.75
N PHE A 315 -14.96 23.03 -23.04
CA PHE A 315 -15.18 22.13 -24.16
C PHE A 315 -15.47 22.88 -25.47
N ALA A 316 -14.96 22.33 -26.57
CA ALA A 316 -15.19 22.85 -27.90
C ALA A 316 -16.54 22.41 -28.48
N ASP A 317 -17.04 21.27 -28.00
CA ASP A 317 -18.26 20.60 -28.49
C ASP A 317 -19.26 20.33 -27.36
N VAL A 318 -20.53 20.23 -27.73
CA VAL A 318 -21.64 19.96 -26.79
C VAL A 318 -21.50 18.58 -26.11
N ASN A 319 -20.92 17.62 -26.81
CA ASN A 319 -20.72 16.26 -26.33
C ASN A 319 -19.54 16.14 -25.39
N LYS A 320 -18.80 17.22 -25.10
CA LYS A 320 -17.65 17.27 -24.19
C LYS A 320 -16.54 16.27 -24.54
N THR A 321 -16.32 16.03 -25.84
CA THR A 321 -15.32 15.07 -26.32
C THR A 321 -13.96 15.73 -26.58
N SER A 322 -13.93 17.03 -26.86
CA SER A 322 -12.72 17.79 -27.16
C SER A 322 -12.63 19.08 -26.34
N LEU A 323 -11.41 19.41 -25.93
CA LEU A 323 -11.13 20.66 -25.24
C LEU A 323 -10.91 21.80 -26.25
N LYS A 324 -11.29 23.03 -25.86
CA LYS A 324 -10.91 24.22 -26.60
C LYS A 324 -9.40 24.41 -26.59
N LYS A 325 -8.89 25.13 -27.59
CA LYS A 325 -7.50 25.61 -27.53
C LYS A 325 -7.35 26.54 -26.34
N MET A 326 -6.39 26.24 -25.48
CA MET A 326 -6.10 27.00 -24.28
C MET A 326 -5.06 28.09 -24.56
N PRO A 327 -5.05 29.20 -23.80
CA PRO A 327 -3.94 30.15 -23.86
C PRO A 327 -2.62 29.48 -23.51
N ILE A 328 -1.51 30.09 -23.93
CA ILE A 328 -0.15 29.67 -23.57
C ILE A 328 0.57 30.82 -22.86
N LEU A 329 1.76 30.56 -22.32
CA LEU A 329 2.50 31.56 -21.52
C LEU A 329 2.80 32.84 -22.30
N SER A 330 3.05 32.77 -23.62
CA SER A 330 3.22 33.96 -24.46
C SER A 330 1.95 34.82 -24.57
N ASP A 331 0.78 34.22 -24.58
CA ASP A 331 -0.49 34.96 -24.59
C ASP A 331 -0.67 35.72 -23.27
N PHE A 332 -0.32 35.09 -22.17
CA PHE A 332 -0.35 35.74 -20.84
C PHE A 332 0.65 36.88 -20.74
N TYR A 333 1.89 36.67 -21.20
CA TYR A 333 2.93 37.69 -21.23
C TYR A 333 2.48 38.93 -22.02
N ALA A 334 1.87 38.74 -23.17
CA ALA A 334 1.34 39.82 -24.01
C ALA A 334 0.18 40.59 -23.34
N ALA A 335 -0.60 39.91 -22.49
CA ALA A 335 -1.71 40.54 -21.77
C ALA A 335 -1.25 41.38 -20.57
N ILE A 336 -0.03 41.22 -20.05
CA ILE A 336 0.52 41.97 -18.93
C ILE A 336 0.98 43.36 -19.41
N PRO A 337 0.54 44.49 -18.78
CA PRO A 337 1.01 45.80 -19.14
C PRO A 337 2.52 45.99 -19.00
N ASN A 338 3.08 46.92 -19.80
CA ASN A 338 4.49 47.30 -19.69
C ASN A 338 4.71 48.35 -18.62
N GLU A 339 4.53 48.01 -17.37
CA GLU A 339 4.72 48.87 -16.21
C GLU A 339 5.82 48.26 -15.31
N SER A 340 6.54 49.12 -14.60
CA SER A 340 7.62 48.72 -13.67
C SER A 340 7.12 47.78 -12.58
N LEU A 341 5.84 47.82 -12.26
CA LEU A 341 5.18 46.94 -11.29
C LEU A 341 5.25 45.47 -11.67
N TYR A 342 5.27 45.16 -12.96
CA TYR A 342 5.26 43.77 -13.49
C TYR A 342 6.64 43.33 -14.02
N GLU A 343 7.68 44.13 -13.91
CA GLU A 343 9.00 43.86 -14.51
C GLU A 343 9.56 42.51 -14.05
N ASN A 344 9.57 42.25 -12.75
CA ASN A 344 10.07 40.99 -12.19
C ASN A 344 9.26 39.76 -12.71
N ILE A 345 7.94 39.93 -12.86
CA ILE A 345 7.07 38.85 -13.37
C ILE A 345 7.34 38.57 -14.84
N LYS A 346 7.53 39.64 -15.63
CA LYS A 346 7.88 39.50 -17.05
C LYS A 346 9.26 38.85 -17.22
N LEU A 347 10.23 39.16 -16.35
CA LEU A 347 11.53 38.49 -16.37
C LEU A 347 11.42 36.99 -16.07
N VAL A 348 10.59 36.59 -15.11
CA VAL A 348 10.30 35.18 -14.85
C VAL A 348 9.66 34.52 -16.06
N LEU A 349 8.61 35.11 -16.63
CA LEU A 349 7.91 34.57 -17.81
C LEU A 349 8.83 34.49 -19.03
N ASP A 350 9.73 35.45 -19.22
CA ASP A 350 10.66 35.49 -20.36
C ASP A 350 11.60 34.27 -20.37
N THR A 351 11.99 33.76 -19.19
CA THR A 351 12.75 32.53 -19.04
C THR A 351 12.03 31.31 -19.68
N TRP A 352 10.69 31.31 -19.63
CA TRP A 352 9.85 30.23 -20.14
C TRP A 352 9.36 30.46 -21.58
N ILE A 353 9.43 31.69 -22.08
CA ILE A 353 8.94 32.03 -23.42
C ILE A 353 10.09 32.04 -24.45
N SER A 354 11.15 32.77 -24.14
CA SER A 354 12.29 32.99 -25.02
C SER A 354 13.59 32.41 -24.47
N GLY A 355 13.65 32.13 -23.16
CA GLY A 355 14.84 31.65 -22.45
C GLY A 355 15.04 30.13 -22.52
N SER A 356 15.71 29.59 -21.48
CA SER A 356 16.10 28.18 -21.42
C SER A 356 14.94 27.20 -21.42
N CYS A 357 13.78 27.59 -20.90
CA CYS A 357 12.58 26.76 -20.76
C CYS A 357 11.54 26.99 -21.86
N LYS A 358 11.94 27.57 -23.03
CA LYS A 358 11.04 27.89 -24.13
C LYS A 358 10.24 26.70 -24.68
N ASN A 359 10.71 25.47 -24.48
CA ASN A 359 10.00 24.24 -24.84
C ASN A 359 8.68 24.08 -24.07
N MET A 360 8.50 24.77 -22.95
CA MET A 360 7.26 24.73 -22.15
C MET A 360 6.22 25.78 -22.61
N ASN A 361 6.56 26.65 -23.56
CA ASN A 361 5.64 27.63 -24.12
C ASN A 361 4.91 27.06 -25.35
N GLY A 362 3.93 26.22 -25.14
CA GLY A 362 3.17 25.56 -26.19
C GLY A 362 1.95 24.82 -25.67
N GLN A 363 1.22 24.18 -26.56
CA GLN A 363 0.14 23.26 -26.19
C GLN A 363 0.74 21.94 -25.70
N THR A 364 0.05 21.25 -24.78
CA THR A 364 0.47 19.94 -24.28
C THR A 364 0.58 18.95 -25.45
N ASN A 365 1.74 18.31 -25.56
CA ASN A 365 2.04 17.30 -26.59
C ASN A 365 2.28 15.90 -26.01
N VAL A 366 1.84 15.68 -24.79
CA VAL A 366 2.02 14.44 -24.03
C VAL A 366 0.66 13.77 -23.86
N ASP A 367 0.58 12.45 -24.12
CA ASP A 367 -0.64 11.68 -23.88
C ASP A 367 -0.79 11.33 -22.41
N LEU A 368 -1.54 12.14 -21.68
CA LEU A 368 -1.78 11.99 -20.26
C LEU A 368 -2.87 10.93 -19.91
N ASN A 369 -3.44 10.25 -20.93
CA ASN A 369 -4.37 9.14 -20.69
C ASN A 369 -3.66 7.82 -20.46
N ASN A 370 -2.32 7.76 -20.67
CA ASN A 370 -1.55 6.56 -20.36
C ASN A 370 -1.67 6.22 -18.88
N PRO A 371 -1.97 4.98 -18.51
CA PRO A 371 -2.14 4.58 -17.12
C PRO A 371 -0.83 4.44 -16.33
N TYR A 372 0.33 4.58 -16.99
CA TYR A 372 1.64 4.53 -16.35
C TYR A 372 2.51 5.66 -16.89
N ILE A 373 2.71 6.70 -16.09
CA ILE A 373 3.47 7.89 -16.52
C ILE A 373 4.60 8.18 -15.54
N VAL A 374 5.79 8.42 -16.07
CA VAL A 374 6.97 8.85 -15.33
C VAL A 374 7.35 10.27 -15.75
N PHE A 375 7.25 11.24 -14.84
CA PHE A 375 7.75 12.60 -15.01
C PHE A 375 9.17 12.69 -14.45
N ASP A 376 10.14 12.85 -15.35
CA ASP A 376 11.55 13.07 -15.03
C ASP A 376 11.82 14.58 -14.97
N CYS A 377 11.98 15.09 -13.75
CA CYS A 377 12.30 16.49 -13.45
C CYS A 377 13.73 16.60 -12.93
N ASP A 378 14.73 16.10 -13.68
CA ASP A 378 16.11 15.97 -13.22
C ASP A 378 16.71 17.32 -12.78
N GLU A 379 17.01 17.45 -11.49
CA GLU A 379 17.55 18.67 -10.88
C GLU A 379 18.91 19.08 -11.45
N ASP A 380 19.75 18.09 -11.85
CA ASP A 380 21.06 18.37 -12.41
C ASP A 380 20.96 19.12 -13.77
N ILE A 381 19.79 19.00 -14.44
CA ILE A 381 19.50 19.70 -15.71
C ILE A 381 18.72 21.01 -15.44
N ILE A 382 17.74 20.95 -14.53
CA ILE A 382 16.82 22.07 -14.25
C ILE A 382 17.50 23.15 -13.38
N GLY A 383 18.29 22.72 -12.40
CA GLY A 383 18.86 23.55 -11.35
C GLY A 383 17.87 23.87 -10.22
N ASP A 384 18.41 24.10 -9.02
CA ASP A 384 17.64 24.26 -7.78
C ASP A 384 16.60 25.39 -7.84
N ARG A 385 16.87 26.48 -8.58
CA ARG A 385 15.98 27.64 -8.67
C ARG A 385 14.68 27.34 -9.42
N LEU A 386 14.76 26.55 -10.50
CA LEU A 386 13.59 26.27 -11.36
C LEU A 386 12.92 24.93 -11.01
N LEU A 387 13.58 24.06 -10.27
CA LEU A 387 13.04 22.77 -9.88
C LEU A 387 11.65 22.84 -9.25
N PRO A 388 11.37 23.72 -8.27
CA PRO A 388 10.02 23.86 -7.70
C PRO A 388 8.94 24.17 -8.74
N ALA A 389 9.26 25.01 -9.73
CA ALA A 389 8.30 25.35 -10.80
C ALA A 389 7.98 24.15 -11.70
N PHE A 390 8.96 23.33 -12.06
CA PHE A 390 8.77 22.10 -12.82
C PHE A 390 7.96 21.05 -12.03
N LEU A 391 8.26 20.91 -10.74
CA LEU A 391 7.54 20.01 -9.85
C LEU A 391 6.06 20.42 -9.72
N LEU A 392 5.78 21.72 -9.59
CA LEU A 392 4.39 22.21 -9.56
C LEU A 392 3.63 21.84 -10.84
N ILE A 393 4.26 21.98 -12.02
CA ILE A 393 3.64 21.58 -13.29
C ILE A 393 3.34 20.08 -13.30
N ALA A 394 4.30 19.23 -12.89
CA ALA A 394 4.12 17.79 -12.83
C ALA A 394 2.99 17.40 -11.86
N PHE A 395 2.99 17.99 -10.67
CA PHE A 395 1.95 17.76 -9.65
C PHE A 395 0.56 18.14 -10.13
N GLU A 396 0.43 19.33 -10.68
CA GLU A 396 -0.85 19.83 -11.16
C GLU A 396 -1.42 18.92 -12.25
N MET A 397 -0.54 18.45 -13.17
CA MET A 397 -0.95 17.52 -14.21
C MET A 397 -1.38 16.17 -13.67
N VAL A 398 -0.59 15.57 -12.81
CA VAL A 398 -0.94 14.28 -12.17
C VAL A 398 -2.26 14.42 -11.41
N TYR A 399 -2.40 15.47 -10.61
CA TYR A 399 -3.61 15.71 -9.83
C TYR A 399 -4.86 15.92 -10.70
N SER A 400 -4.74 16.62 -11.81
CA SER A 400 -5.84 16.80 -12.76
C SER A 400 -6.27 15.48 -13.41
N VAL A 401 -5.30 14.61 -13.75
CA VAL A 401 -5.56 13.29 -14.31
C VAL A 401 -6.20 12.36 -13.28
N VAL A 402 -5.72 12.37 -12.05
CA VAL A 402 -6.30 11.59 -10.94
C VAL A 402 -7.74 12.02 -10.69
N LYS A 403 -8.01 13.32 -10.60
CA LYS A 403 -9.37 13.86 -10.39
C LYS A 403 -10.31 13.66 -11.58
N SER A 404 -9.80 13.43 -12.78
CA SER A 404 -10.64 13.18 -13.97
C SER A 404 -11.37 11.83 -13.93
N SER A 405 -10.96 10.90 -13.09
CA SER A 405 -11.57 9.57 -12.96
C SER A 405 -11.93 9.27 -11.51
N THR A 406 -13.17 8.88 -11.26
CA THR A 406 -13.66 8.45 -9.95
C THR A 406 -13.71 6.92 -9.79
N THR A 407 -13.49 6.17 -10.88
CA THR A 407 -13.64 4.72 -10.90
C THR A 407 -12.32 3.96 -10.78
N THR A 408 -11.19 4.61 -11.07
CA THR A 408 -9.86 4.00 -11.00
C THR A 408 -9.17 4.35 -9.68
N ARG A 409 -8.37 3.42 -9.18
CA ARG A 409 -7.48 3.66 -8.05
C ARG A 409 -6.11 4.05 -8.57
N ASP A 410 -5.61 5.16 -8.11
CA ASP A 410 -4.38 5.78 -8.58
C ASP A 410 -3.32 5.76 -7.50
N ILE A 411 -2.07 5.56 -7.92
CA ILE A 411 -0.92 5.63 -7.03
C ILE A 411 0.04 6.69 -7.59
N ILE A 412 0.38 7.65 -6.75
CA ILE A 412 1.38 8.67 -7.05
C ILE A 412 2.65 8.33 -6.29
N PHE A 413 3.74 8.12 -7.02
CA PHE A 413 5.06 7.87 -6.47
C PHE A 413 5.86 9.15 -6.47
N LEU A 414 6.42 9.49 -5.33
CA LEU A 414 7.22 10.69 -5.12
C LEU A 414 8.58 10.27 -4.59
N ASP A 415 9.59 10.21 -5.46
CA ASP A 415 10.96 9.98 -5.01
C ASP A 415 11.55 11.29 -4.47
N GLU A 416 12.51 11.19 -3.54
CA GLU A 416 13.19 12.32 -2.91
C GLU A 416 12.24 13.43 -2.42
N VAL A 417 11.13 13.04 -1.77
CA VAL A 417 10.05 13.94 -1.27
C VAL A 417 10.59 15.15 -0.49
N TRP A 418 11.69 14.99 0.25
CA TRP A 418 12.30 16.05 1.03
C TRP A 418 12.70 17.27 0.17
N LYS A 419 13.01 17.08 -1.13
CA LYS A 419 13.30 18.18 -2.05
C LYS A 419 12.09 19.04 -2.35
N MET A 420 10.91 18.44 -2.40
CA MET A 420 9.66 19.16 -2.55
C MET A 420 9.33 19.97 -1.28
N MET A 421 9.72 19.45 -0.11
CA MET A 421 9.48 20.08 1.18
C MET A 421 10.42 21.26 1.48
N THR A 422 11.48 21.46 0.71
CA THR A 422 12.38 22.64 0.86
C THR A 422 11.68 23.95 0.49
N ASN A 423 10.67 23.91 -0.38
CA ASN A 423 9.83 25.05 -0.71
C ASN A 423 8.47 24.91 -0.02
N LEU A 424 8.07 25.90 0.77
CA LEU A 424 6.85 25.88 1.57
C LEU A 424 5.59 25.67 0.71
N GLU A 425 5.54 26.24 -0.49
CA GLU A 425 4.40 26.12 -1.38
C GLU A 425 4.31 24.72 -2.03
N CYS A 426 5.45 24.14 -2.38
CA CYS A 426 5.48 22.73 -2.82
C CYS A 426 5.13 21.78 -1.68
N ALA A 427 5.57 22.07 -0.45
CA ALA A 427 5.28 21.26 0.73
C ALA A 427 3.77 21.21 1.08
N LYS A 428 2.99 22.22 0.71
CA LYS A 428 1.53 22.21 0.90
C LYS A 428 0.78 21.28 -0.07
N LEU A 429 1.44 20.85 -1.14
CA LEU A 429 0.86 19.95 -2.15
C LEU A 429 1.08 18.47 -1.83
N VAL A 430 2.08 18.16 -1.03
CA VAL A 430 2.41 16.82 -0.53
C VAL A 430 1.63 16.54 0.78
#